data_f8d002d96471e0db849c68af63f3af73
#
_entry.id   f8d002d96471e0db849c68af63f3af73
#
_cell.length_a   1.000
_cell.length_b   1.000
_cell.length_c   1.000
_cell.angle_alpha   90.00
_cell.angle_beta   90.00
_cell.angle_gamma   90.00
#
_symmetry.space_group_name_H-M   'P 1'
#
loop_
_entity.id
_entity.type
_entity.pdbx_description
1 polymer ?
#
loop_
_entity_poly.entity_id
_entity_poly.type
_entity_poly.pdbx_seq_one_letter_code
_entity_poly.pdbx_strand_id
1 'polypeptide(L)' 'MSETVIVKIKSGVETIELNRPESYNAFNREMSLALQKAIDQGASDSSVRAILITGKGKAFSSGQDLNEATNPEGPGLN' A
#
# COMPACT_ATOMS: atom_id res chain seq x y z
N MET A 1 3.72 -5.22 15.88
CA MET A 1 3.63 -5.62 14.47
C MET A 1 3.66 -4.38 13.60
N SER A 2 4.52 -4.36 12.60
CA SER A 2 4.62 -3.19 11.74
C SER A 2 3.50 -3.17 10.70
N GLU A 3 3.01 -1.98 10.42
CA GLU A 3 2.00 -1.80 9.39
C GLU A 3 2.67 -1.77 8.03
N THR A 4 2.07 -2.43 7.04
CA THR A 4 2.59 -2.44 5.68
C THR A 4 2.23 -1.17 4.91
N VAL A 5 1.20 -0.44 5.37
CA VAL A 5 0.89 0.89 4.86
C VAL A 5 0.58 1.81 6.03
N ILE A 6 0.91 3.08 5.88
CA ILE A 6 0.63 4.11 6.87
C ILE A 6 -0.29 5.13 6.21
N VAL A 7 -1.42 5.42 6.84
CA VAL A 7 -2.43 6.31 6.28
C VAL A 7 -2.53 7.58 7.12
N LYS A 8 -2.51 8.73 6.45
CA LYS A 8 -2.73 10.03 7.08
C LYS A 8 -3.71 10.82 6.23
N ILE A 9 -4.65 11.49 6.87
CA ILE A 9 -5.60 12.37 6.18
C ILE A 9 -5.43 13.76 6.74
N LYS A 10 -5.16 14.72 5.87
CA LYS A 10 -4.98 16.11 6.27
C LYS A 10 -5.43 17.02 5.14
N SER A 11 -6.26 18.01 5.47
CA SER A 11 -6.68 19.04 4.51
C SER A 11 -7.28 18.46 3.23
N GLY A 12 -8.02 17.38 3.35
CA GLY A 12 -8.70 16.75 2.22
C GLY A 12 -7.81 15.82 1.40
N VAL A 13 -6.58 15.56 1.84
CA VAL A 13 -5.68 14.65 1.14
C VAL A 13 -5.41 13.44 2.01
N GLU A 14 -5.68 12.26 1.47
CA GLU A 14 -5.26 11.01 2.09
C GLU A 14 -3.89 10.63 1.55
N THR A 15 -2.91 10.54 2.44
CA THR A 15 -1.58 10.07 2.08
C THR A 15 -1.42 8.64 2.54
N ILE A 16 -1.14 7.75 1.60
CA ILE A 16 -0.90 6.33 1.87
C ILE A 16 0.57 6.06 1.62
N GLU A 17 1.31 5.76 2.67
CA GLU A 17 2.75 5.50 2.57
C GLU A 17 2.97 3.99 2.61
N LEU A 18 3.58 3.45 1.55
CA LEU A 18 3.98 2.05 1.51
C LEU A 18 5.14 1.86 2.48
N ASN A 19 5.04 0.88 3.37
CA ASN A 19 5.95 0.76 4.51
C ASN A 19 6.62 -0.62 4.58
N ARG A 20 7.29 -1.00 3.49
CA ARG A 20 8.17 -2.17 3.47
C ARG A 20 9.53 -1.77 2.88
N PRO A 21 10.21 -0.78 3.49
CA PRO A 21 11.46 -0.26 2.91
C PRO A 21 12.57 -1.33 2.83
N GLU A 22 12.55 -2.32 3.72
CA GLU A 22 13.52 -3.41 3.70
C GLU A 22 13.39 -4.28 2.45
N SER A 23 12.24 -4.26 1.79
CA SER A 23 11.97 -4.99 0.54
C SER A 23 11.69 -4.03 -0.61
N TYR A 24 12.14 -2.78 -0.50
CA TYR A 24 11.88 -1.71 -1.47
C TYR A 24 10.38 -1.58 -1.79
N ASN A 25 9.56 -1.77 -0.76
CA ASN A 25 8.09 -1.67 -0.84
C ASN A 25 7.48 -2.63 -1.87
N ALA A 26 8.07 -3.82 -1.98
CA ALA A 26 7.50 -4.87 -2.82
C ALA A 26 6.13 -5.29 -2.27
N PHE A 27 5.17 -5.50 -3.17
CA PHE A 27 3.81 -5.87 -2.77
C PHE A 27 3.73 -7.34 -2.41
N ASN A 28 3.33 -7.61 -1.16
CA ASN A 28 2.89 -8.92 -0.74
C ASN A 28 1.38 -8.85 -0.51
N ARG A 29 0.78 -9.98 -0.11
CA ARG A 29 -0.66 -10.04 0.11
C ARG A 29 -1.13 -9.03 1.16
N GLU A 30 -0.44 -8.98 2.29
CA GLU A 30 -0.82 -8.11 3.41
C GLU A 30 -0.84 -6.64 2.96
N MET A 31 0.19 -6.20 2.26
CA MET A 31 0.28 -4.83 1.79
C MET A 31 -0.78 -4.53 0.74
N SER A 32 -1.02 -5.47 -0.18
CA SER A 32 -2.04 -5.28 -1.22
C SER A 32 -3.42 -5.12 -0.62
N LEU A 33 -3.78 -5.94 0.36
CA LEU A 33 -5.08 -5.84 1.02
C LEU A 33 -5.19 -4.56 1.83
N ALA A 34 -4.11 -4.18 2.52
CA ALA A 34 -4.09 -2.94 3.31
C ALA A 34 -4.22 -1.71 2.40
N LEU A 35 -3.56 -1.72 1.26
CA LEU A 35 -3.64 -0.62 0.29
C LEU A 35 -5.04 -0.50 -0.29
N GLN A 36 -5.65 -1.62 -0.69
CA GLN A 36 -7.02 -1.64 -1.18
C GLN A 36 -7.99 -1.06 -0.16
N LYS A 37 -7.86 -1.48 1.09
CA LYS A 37 -8.72 -0.99 2.16
C LYS A 37 -8.55 0.52 2.35
N ALA A 38 -7.33 1.01 2.33
CA ALA A 38 -7.06 2.44 2.50
C ALA A 38 -7.65 3.25 1.35
N ILE A 39 -7.52 2.77 0.11
CA ILE A 39 -8.08 3.46 -1.05
C ILE A 39 -9.61 3.49 -0.96
N ASP A 40 -10.22 2.36 -0.61
CA ASP A 40 -11.68 2.28 -0.49
C ASP A 40 -12.21 3.21 0.59
N GLN A 41 -11.51 3.29 1.72
CA GLN A 41 -11.90 4.18 2.81
C GLN A 41 -11.82 5.65 2.38
N GLY A 42 -10.74 6.01 1.69
CA GLY A 42 -10.59 7.38 1.20
C GLY A 42 -11.63 7.73 0.15
N ALA A 43 -11.91 6.81 -0.76
CA ALA A 43 -12.90 7.03 -1.80
C ALA A 43 -14.31 7.19 -1.24
N SER A 44 -14.58 6.58 -0.08
CA SER A 44 -15.89 6.67 0.59
C SER A 44 -16.01 7.87 1.51
N ASP A 45 -14.92 8.55 1.77
CA ASP A 45 -14.88 9.69 2.72
C ASP A 45 -15.06 10.99 1.94
N SER A 46 -16.19 11.64 2.16
CA SER A 46 -16.52 12.88 1.43
C SER A 46 -15.54 14.03 1.72
N SER A 47 -14.77 13.94 2.82
CA SER A 47 -13.78 14.96 3.14
C SER A 47 -12.47 14.76 2.37
N VAL A 48 -12.28 13.59 1.75
CA VAL A 48 -11.07 13.29 0.98
C VAL A 48 -11.29 13.69 -0.47
N ARG A 49 -10.42 14.58 -0.97
CA ARG A 49 -10.49 15.13 -2.32
C ARG A 49 -9.41 14.56 -3.23
N ALA A 50 -8.37 14.02 -2.64
CA ALA A 50 -7.24 13.45 -3.38
C ALA A 50 -6.58 12.36 -2.56
N ILE A 51 -6.01 11.39 -3.24
CA ILE A 51 -5.26 10.30 -2.60
C ILE A 51 -3.85 10.33 -3.17
N LEU A 52 -2.86 10.43 -2.28
CA LEU A 52 -1.46 10.42 -2.63
C LEU A 52 -0.83 9.12 -2.12
N ILE A 53 -0.20 8.37 -3.01
CA ILE A 53 0.48 7.14 -2.63
C ILE A 53 1.97 7.36 -2.77
N THR A 54 2.72 7.06 -1.70
CA THR A 54 4.17 7.26 -1.68
C THR A 54 4.84 6.04 -1.06
N GLY A 55 6.13 5.92 -1.23
CA GLY A 55 6.91 4.81 -0.67
C GLY A 55 7.91 5.31 0.34
N LYS A 56 7.99 4.60 1.46
CA LYS A 56 8.99 4.90 2.49
C LYS A 56 10.34 4.34 2.06
N GLY A 57 11.40 5.13 2.26
CA GLY A 57 12.75 4.69 1.94
C GLY A 57 13.18 5.07 0.54
N LYS A 58 14.01 4.23 -0.06
CA LYS A 58 14.71 4.57 -1.31
C LYS A 58 13.88 4.38 -2.57
N ALA A 59 12.80 3.63 -2.50
CA ALA A 59 12.01 3.31 -3.68
C ALA A 59 10.52 3.48 -3.39
N PHE A 60 9.75 3.83 -4.42
CA PHE A 60 8.30 3.82 -4.31
C PHE A 60 7.82 2.38 -4.11
N SER A 61 8.11 1.52 -5.07
CA SER A 61 7.81 0.09 -4.99
C SER A 61 8.65 -0.64 -6.02
N SER A 62 9.10 -1.85 -5.68
CA SER A 62 9.81 -2.71 -6.63
C SER A 62 8.86 -3.66 -7.36
N GLY A 63 7.56 -3.56 -7.08
CA GLY A 63 6.58 -4.41 -7.72
C GLY A 63 6.15 -5.58 -6.85
N GLN A 64 5.68 -6.66 -7.47
CA GLN A 64 5.20 -7.81 -6.73
C GLN A 64 6.34 -8.56 -6.04
N ASP A 65 6.10 -8.96 -4.78
CA ASP A 65 7.04 -9.78 -4.03
C ASP A 65 7.18 -11.14 -4.73
N LEU A 66 8.42 -11.48 -5.12
CA LEU A 66 8.67 -12.70 -5.89
C LEU A 66 8.32 -13.97 -5.12
N ASN A 67 8.45 -13.95 -3.80
CA ASN A 67 8.06 -15.10 -2.99
C ASN A 67 6.57 -15.36 -3.08
N GLU A 68 5.76 -14.29 -3.12
CA GLU A 68 4.32 -14.41 -3.30
C GLU A 68 3.97 -14.82 -4.73
N ALA A 69 4.67 -14.25 -5.71
CA ALA A 69 4.40 -14.51 -7.11
C ALA A 69 4.62 -15.96 -7.50
N THR A 70 5.57 -16.64 -6.85
CA THR A 70 5.89 -18.03 -7.14
C THR A 70 5.08 -19.02 -6.30
N ASN A 71 4.27 -18.54 -5.38
CA ASN A 71 3.44 -19.39 -4.52
C ASN A 71 2.09 -19.63 -5.20
N PRO A 72 1.80 -20.88 -5.64
CA PRO A 72 0.55 -21.14 -6.36
C PRO A 72 -0.71 -20.90 -5.51
N GLU A 73 -0.58 -20.88 -4.19
CA GLU A 73 -1.70 -20.59 -3.30
C GLU A 73 -1.79 -19.13 -2.94
N GLY A 74 -0.81 -18.31 -3.35
CA GLY A 74 -0.84 -16.89 -3.09
C GLY A 74 -1.82 -16.18 -4.01
N PRO A 75 -2.32 -15.01 -3.60
CA PRO A 75 -3.34 -14.30 -4.38
C PRO A 75 -2.82 -13.69 -5.67
N GLY A 76 -1.53 -13.42 -5.75
CA GLY A 76 -0.98 -12.65 -6.85
C GLY A 76 -1.45 -11.20 -6.81
N LEU A 77 -0.99 -10.42 -7.77
CA LEU A 77 -1.37 -9.01 -7.88
C LEU A 77 -2.02 -8.67 -9.21
N ASN A 78 -2.38 -9.68 -9.97
CA ASN A 78 -3.04 -9.48 -11.25
C ASN A 78 -4.53 -9.34 -11.07
#